data_ea42d9b8b3c08f3800c3ff2c98e8fd6f
#
_entry.id   ea42d9b8b3c08f3800c3ff2c98e8fd6f
#
_cell.length_a   1.000
_cell.length_b   1.000
_cell.length_c   1.000
_cell.angle_alpha   90.00
_cell.angle_beta   90.00
_cell.angle_gamma   90.00
#
_symmetry.space_group_name_H-M   'P 1'
#
loop_
_entity.id
_entity.type
_entity.pdbx_description
1 polymer ?
#
loop_
_entity_poly.entity_id
_entity_poly.type
_entity_poly.pdbx_seq_one_letter_code
_entity_poly.pdbx_strand_id
1 'polypeptide(L)'
;MDVPAQVLRDYLTANDLEFEERDGSFSFGLPGEHKLQTPVRVDVGPHTLAVHAFVCRNPDENHERVYRWLLERNLKTYAVSYAVDHLGDIYLDARLPLVLVTPDEIDRLLGSLLTHADGSFNTILELGFASSIRKEWEWRNLRGESTRNLEAFRGWLETGASPEPDQP
;
A
#
# COMPACT_ATOMS: atom_id res chain seq x y z
N MET A 1 3.65 -24.62 20.75
CA MET A 1 3.00 -24.36 19.45
C MET A 1 2.73 -22.87 19.38
N ASP A 2 3.21 -22.20 18.36
CA ASP A 2 2.99 -20.75 18.18
C ASP A 2 1.58 -20.53 17.61
N VAL A 3 0.61 -20.32 18.50
CA VAL A 3 -0.80 -20.16 18.14
C VAL A 3 -1.03 -19.00 17.17
N PRO A 4 -0.42 -17.80 17.37
CA PRO A 4 -0.59 -16.68 16.44
C PRO A 4 -0.07 -16.97 15.03
N ALA A 5 1.08 -17.63 14.91
CA ALA A 5 1.61 -18.03 13.59
C ALA A 5 0.70 -19.07 12.93
N GLN A 6 0.11 -19.99 13.70
CA GLN A 6 -0.85 -20.95 13.15
C GLN A 6 -2.13 -20.28 12.67
N VAL A 7 -2.67 -19.34 13.43
CA VAL A 7 -3.86 -18.55 13.03
C VAL A 7 -3.60 -17.83 11.71
N LEU A 8 -2.45 -17.18 11.58
CA LEU A 8 -2.09 -16.50 10.34
C LEU A 8 -1.94 -17.46 9.16
N ARG A 9 -1.26 -18.59 9.37
CA ARG A 9 -1.06 -19.60 8.31
C ARG A 9 -2.40 -20.17 7.83
N ASP A 10 -3.29 -20.50 8.75
CA ASP A 10 -4.63 -21.01 8.43
C ASP A 10 -5.47 -19.96 7.69
N TYR A 11 -5.40 -18.71 8.11
CA TYR A 11 -6.09 -17.60 7.43
C TYR A 11 -5.59 -17.43 5.98
N LEU A 12 -4.28 -17.37 5.77
CA LEU A 12 -3.69 -17.21 4.43
C LEU A 12 -4.08 -18.36 3.51
N THR A 13 -4.02 -19.60 4.03
CA THR A 13 -4.40 -20.81 3.29
C THR A 13 -5.89 -20.80 2.94
N ALA A 14 -6.75 -20.46 3.88
CA ALA A 14 -8.20 -20.43 3.68
C ALA A 14 -8.66 -19.36 2.66
N ASN A 15 -7.86 -18.31 2.47
CA ASN A 15 -8.12 -17.23 1.51
C ASN A 15 -7.32 -17.39 0.19
N ASP A 16 -6.74 -18.55 -0.07
CA ASP A 16 -5.97 -18.84 -1.28
C ASP A 16 -4.82 -17.85 -1.53
N LEU A 17 -4.23 -17.30 -0.47
CA LEU A 17 -3.08 -16.43 -0.54
C LEU A 17 -1.79 -17.25 -0.48
N GLU A 18 -1.02 -17.24 -1.56
CA GLU A 18 0.32 -17.84 -1.57
C GLU A 18 1.24 -17.03 -0.67
N PHE A 19 2.00 -17.73 0.18
CA PHE A 19 2.93 -17.08 1.10
C PHE A 19 4.21 -17.90 1.26
N GLU A 20 5.27 -17.18 1.61
CA GLU A 20 6.53 -17.76 2.08
C GLU A 20 6.64 -17.56 3.59
N GLU A 21 7.00 -18.61 4.30
CA GLU A 21 7.26 -18.54 5.75
C GLU A 21 8.72 -18.85 6.03
N ARG A 22 9.39 -17.96 6.74
CA ARG A 22 10.78 -18.14 7.15
C ARG A 22 11.03 -17.48 8.51
N ASP A 23 11.50 -18.26 9.47
CA ASP A 23 11.93 -17.75 10.80
C ASP A 23 10.89 -16.88 11.52
N GLY A 24 9.60 -17.23 11.42
CA GLY A 24 8.49 -16.47 12.01
C GLY A 24 8.04 -15.26 11.21
N SER A 25 8.63 -15.03 10.03
CA SER A 25 8.19 -14.05 9.06
C SER A 25 7.36 -14.69 7.95
N PHE A 26 6.27 -14.04 7.59
CA PHE A 26 5.39 -14.39 6.48
C PHE A 26 5.45 -13.30 5.43
N SER A 27 5.67 -13.68 4.17
CA SER A 27 5.67 -12.77 3.04
C SER A 27 4.64 -13.21 2.01
N PHE A 28 3.75 -12.31 1.62
CA PHE A 28 2.69 -12.57 0.66
C PHE A 28 2.27 -11.29 -0.06
N GLY A 29 1.41 -11.41 -1.06
CA GLY A 29 0.86 -10.28 -1.77
C GLY A 29 -0.66 -10.23 -1.67
N LEU A 30 -1.21 -9.05 -1.44
CA LEU A 30 -2.65 -8.80 -1.52
C LEU A 30 -2.98 -8.25 -2.91
N PRO A 31 -3.81 -8.94 -3.72
CA PRO A 31 -4.23 -8.43 -5.02
C PRO A 31 -5.10 -7.19 -4.86
N GLY A 32 -4.90 -6.19 -5.72
CA GLY A 32 -5.62 -4.93 -5.70
C GLY A 32 -6.28 -4.59 -7.05
N GLU A 33 -7.02 -3.51 -7.08
CA GLU A 33 -7.67 -2.96 -8.28
C GLU A 33 -6.81 -1.89 -8.97
N HIS A 34 -6.17 -1.02 -8.19
CA HIS A 34 -5.31 0.08 -8.67
C HIS A 34 -3.83 -0.31 -8.71
N LYS A 35 -3.42 -1.16 -7.78
CA LYS A 35 -2.13 -1.85 -7.78
C LYS A 35 -2.36 -3.31 -8.12
N LEU A 36 -1.49 -3.88 -8.95
CA LEU A 36 -1.56 -5.31 -9.23
C LEU A 36 -1.50 -6.12 -7.93
N GLN A 37 -0.61 -5.75 -7.03
CA GLN A 37 -0.38 -6.44 -5.77
C GLN A 37 0.24 -5.50 -4.74
N THR A 38 -0.17 -5.63 -3.49
CA THR A 38 0.49 -4.98 -2.34
C THR A 38 1.34 -6.01 -1.60
N PRO A 39 2.68 -5.90 -1.64
CA PRO A 39 3.56 -6.78 -0.88
C PRO A 39 3.38 -6.57 0.62
N VAL A 40 3.18 -7.65 1.36
CA VAL A 40 2.99 -7.63 2.81
C VAL A 40 3.99 -8.55 3.47
N ARG A 41 4.60 -8.08 4.55
CA ARG A 41 5.40 -8.87 5.46
C ARG A 41 4.77 -8.83 6.85
N VAL A 42 4.65 -9.99 7.47
CA VAL A 42 4.17 -10.13 8.85
C VAL A 42 5.21 -10.85 9.67
N ASP A 43 5.67 -10.22 10.74
CA ASP A 43 6.63 -10.77 11.67
C ASP A 43 5.91 -11.13 12.98
N VAL A 44 5.96 -12.41 13.35
CA VAL A 44 5.42 -12.90 14.63
C VAL A 44 6.52 -12.81 15.68
N GLY A 45 6.47 -11.76 16.48
CA GLY A 45 7.43 -11.53 17.56
C GLY A 45 6.98 -12.14 18.90
N PRO A 46 7.75 -11.90 19.98
CA PRO A 46 7.44 -12.47 21.29
C PRO A 46 6.20 -11.86 21.96
N HIS A 47 5.78 -10.67 21.58
CA HIS A 47 4.67 -9.94 22.20
C HIS A 47 3.66 -9.40 21.19
N THR A 48 4.09 -9.18 19.96
CA THR A 48 3.28 -8.56 18.90
C THR A 48 3.47 -9.26 17.58
N LEU A 49 2.41 -9.22 16.79
CA LEU A 49 2.44 -9.46 15.35
C LEU A 49 2.62 -8.10 14.69
N ALA A 50 3.73 -7.91 13.96
CA ALA A 50 4.02 -6.69 13.24
C ALA A 50 3.75 -6.89 11.76
N VAL A 51 3.05 -5.93 11.14
CA VAL A 51 2.67 -5.96 9.72
C VAL A 51 3.30 -4.78 9.02
N HIS A 52 3.96 -5.04 7.90
CA HIS A 52 4.55 -4.04 7.01
C HIS A 52 4.06 -4.27 5.59
N ALA A 53 3.40 -3.29 5.02
CA ALA A 53 2.96 -3.36 3.62
C ALA A 53 3.59 -2.23 2.81
N PHE A 54 4.26 -2.58 1.74
CA PHE A 54 4.85 -1.61 0.83
C PHE A 54 3.77 -0.94 -0.02
N VAL A 55 3.68 0.37 0.06
CA VAL A 55 2.72 1.17 -0.71
C VAL A 55 3.37 1.75 -1.96
N CYS A 56 4.45 2.50 -1.79
CA CYS A 56 5.06 3.25 -2.87
C CYS A 56 6.52 3.59 -2.53
N ARG A 57 7.37 3.68 -3.55
CA ARG A 57 8.74 4.19 -3.36
C ARG A 57 8.73 5.67 -2.97
N ASN A 58 9.88 6.17 -2.54
CA ASN A 58 10.09 7.58 -2.23
C ASN A 58 9.54 8.48 -3.36
N PRO A 59 8.65 9.42 -3.07
CA PRO A 59 8.14 10.38 -4.04
C PRO A 59 9.25 11.17 -4.74
N ASP A 60 9.04 11.51 -6.01
CA ASP A 60 9.98 12.32 -6.78
C ASP A 60 9.89 13.81 -6.43
N GLU A 61 8.72 14.25 -5.97
CA GLU A 61 8.38 15.67 -5.73
C GLU A 61 7.33 15.84 -4.64
N ASN A 62 7.13 17.09 -4.18
CA ASN A 62 6.06 17.47 -3.25
C ASN A 62 6.04 16.67 -1.93
N HIS A 63 7.19 16.32 -1.40
CA HIS A 63 7.29 15.47 -0.20
C HIS A 63 6.47 15.99 0.98
N GLU A 64 6.50 17.30 1.26
CA GLU A 64 5.70 17.89 2.35
C GLU A 64 4.20 17.65 2.14
N ARG A 65 3.70 17.85 0.92
CA ARG A 65 2.29 17.65 0.60
C ARG A 65 1.88 16.18 0.67
N VAL A 66 2.75 15.27 0.20
CA VAL A 66 2.55 13.82 0.32
C VAL A 66 2.47 13.43 1.79
N TYR A 67 3.46 13.82 2.59
CA TYR A 67 3.52 13.42 4.01
C TYR A 67 2.37 14.01 4.83
N ARG A 68 1.96 15.23 4.55
CA ARG A 68 0.79 15.85 5.17
C ARG A 68 -0.47 15.03 4.88
N TRP A 69 -0.69 14.67 3.62
CA TRP A 69 -1.83 13.85 3.22
C TRP A 69 -1.85 12.49 3.93
N LEU A 70 -0.68 11.81 4.00
CA LEU A 70 -0.55 10.52 4.70
C LEU A 70 -0.88 10.64 6.19
N LEU A 71 -0.37 11.70 6.86
CA LEU A 71 -0.63 11.93 8.28
C LEU A 71 -2.10 12.26 8.56
N GLU A 72 -2.72 13.07 7.73
CA GLU A 72 -4.16 13.37 7.85
C GLU A 72 -5.01 12.12 7.58
N ARG A 73 -4.60 11.29 6.64
CA ARG A 73 -5.26 10.01 6.35
C ARG A 73 -5.20 9.04 7.52
N ASN A 74 -4.12 9.03 8.29
CA ASN A 74 -3.97 8.19 9.48
C ASN A 74 -5.07 8.40 10.53
N LEU A 75 -5.73 9.55 10.55
CA LEU A 75 -6.88 9.80 11.43
C LEU A 75 -8.11 8.96 11.07
N LYS A 76 -8.16 8.39 9.89
CA LYS A 76 -9.32 7.66 9.34
C LYS A 76 -9.05 6.17 9.13
N THR A 77 -7.81 5.71 9.39
CA THR A 77 -7.44 4.30 9.21
C THR A 77 -7.81 3.46 10.43
N TYR A 78 -8.19 2.22 10.19
CA TYR A 78 -8.35 1.22 11.25
C TYR A 78 -7.09 0.38 11.37
N ALA A 79 -6.51 0.35 12.57
CA ALA A 79 -5.37 -0.50 12.98
C ALA A 79 -4.06 -0.31 12.20
N VAL A 80 -4.08 0.31 11.04
CA VAL A 80 -2.90 0.58 10.20
C VAL A 80 -2.56 2.06 10.20
N SER A 81 -1.31 2.40 9.93
CA SER A 81 -0.86 3.79 9.77
C SER A 81 0.18 3.89 8.66
N TYR A 82 0.13 4.96 7.89
CA TYR A 82 1.18 5.27 6.94
C TYR A 82 2.47 5.64 7.68
N ALA A 83 3.57 5.12 7.18
CA ALA A 83 4.91 5.37 7.66
C ALA A 83 5.86 5.57 6.48
N VAL A 84 6.99 6.20 6.76
CA VAL A 84 8.08 6.43 5.80
C VAL A 84 9.36 5.85 6.39
N ASP A 85 10.08 5.06 5.63
CA ASP A 85 11.36 4.52 6.07
C ASP A 85 12.54 5.50 5.84
N HIS A 86 13.74 5.08 6.17
CA HIS A 86 14.96 5.90 6.02
C HIS A 86 15.32 6.21 4.55
N LEU A 87 14.76 5.46 3.58
CA LEU A 87 14.93 5.72 2.15
C LEU A 87 13.84 6.64 1.59
N GLY A 88 12.82 6.95 2.39
CA GLY A 88 11.67 7.73 1.98
C GLY A 88 10.55 6.90 1.35
N ASP A 89 10.68 5.58 1.35
CA ASP A 89 9.65 4.68 0.85
C ASP A 89 8.44 4.66 1.79
N ILE A 90 7.24 4.62 1.22
CA ILE A 90 5.98 4.69 1.94
C ILE A 90 5.45 3.28 2.23
N TYR A 91 5.12 3.05 3.49
CA TYR A 91 4.56 1.80 4.00
C TYR A 91 3.24 2.04 4.73
N LEU A 92 2.44 1.00 4.85
CA LEU A 92 1.43 0.87 5.89
C LEU A 92 1.94 -0.09 6.96
N ASP A 93 1.90 0.36 8.19
CA ASP A 93 2.43 -0.34 9.35
C ASP A 93 1.33 -0.63 10.35
N ALA A 94 1.38 -1.80 10.98
CA ALA A 94 0.47 -2.16 12.07
C ALA A 94 1.17 -3.05 13.08
N ARG A 95 0.71 -2.98 14.32
CA ARG A 95 1.15 -3.88 15.39
C ARG A 95 -0.05 -4.37 16.19
N LEU A 96 -0.21 -5.66 16.24
CA LEU A 96 -1.28 -6.32 16.96
C LEU A 96 -0.70 -7.11 18.14
N PRO A 97 -1.13 -6.87 19.40
CA PRO A 97 -0.77 -7.74 20.51
C PRO A 97 -1.16 -9.20 20.23
N LEU A 98 -0.29 -10.15 20.54
CA LEU A 98 -0.52 -11.57 20.20
C LEU A 98 -1.82 -12.12 20.78
N VAL A 99 -2.26 -11.61 21.94
CA VAL A 99 -3.53 -11.99 22.58
C VAL A 99 -4.76 -11.64 21.75
N LEU A 100 -4.64 -10.71 20.83
CA LEU A 100 -5.73 -10.28 19.91
C LEU A 100 -5.67 -10.96 18.55
N VAL A 101 -4.70 -11.82 18.28
CA VAL A 101 -4.57 -12.51 17.01
C VAL A 101 -5.63 -13.59 16.89
N THR A 102 -6.72 -13.26 16.21
CA THR A 102 -7.82 -14.14 15.83
C THR A 102 -8.04 -14.06 14.33
N PRO A 103 -8.71 -15.07 13.71
CA PRO A 103 -9.02 -15.01 12.28
C PRO A 103 -9.80 -13.73 11.89
N ASP A 104 -10.77 -13.32 12.71
CA ASP A 104 -11.59 -12.12 12.48
C ASP A 104 -10.75 -10.84 12.53
N GLU A 105 -9.81 -10.76 13.47
CA GLU A 105 -8.96 -9.57 13.58
C GLU A 105 -7.91 -9.50 12.48
N ILE A 106 -7.36 -10.63 12.05
CA ILE A 106 -6.51 -10.71 10.87
C ILE A 106 -7.27 -10.27 9.62
N ASP A 107 -8.50 -10.72 9.45
CA ASP A 107 -9.36 -10.31 8.32
C ASP A 107 -9.60 -8.79 8.30
N ARG A 108 -9.96 -8.20 9.42
CA ARG A 108 -10.16 -6.74 9.55
C ARG A 108 -8.88 -5.97 9.27
N LEU A 109 -7.75 -6.42 9.83
CA LEU A 109 -6.46 -5.79 9.66
C LEU A 109 -6.01 -5.80 8.20
N LEU A 110 -6.03 -6.96 7.55
CA LEU A 110 -5.62 -7.10 6.15
C LEU A 110 -6.61 -6.43 5.20
N GLY A 111 -7.91 -6.44 5.51
CA GLY A 111 -8.93 -5.70 4.77
C GLY A 111 -8.71 -4.19 4.84
N SER A 112 -8.44 -3.64 6.03
CA SER A 112 -8.10 -2.23 6.21
C SER A 112 -6.81 -1.88 5.45
N LEU A 113 -5.78 -2.72 5.57
CA LEU A 113 -4.51 -2.53 4.89
C LEU A 113 -4.70 -2.47 3.36
N LEU A 114 -5.42 -3.41 2.78
CA LEU A 114 -5.68 -3.43 1.34
C LEU A 114 -6.50 -2.22 0.89
N THR A 115 -7.56 -1.87 1.61
CA THR A 115 -8.39 -0.70 1.32
C THR A 115 -7.55 0.58 1.26
N HIS A 116 -6.65 0.77 2.20
CA HIS A 116 -5.81 1.98 2.24
C HIS A 116 -4.63 1.91 1.26
N ALA A 117 -3.93 0.78 1.15
CA ALA A 117 -2.80 0.65 0.23
C ALA A 117 -3.22 0.78 -1.24
N ASP A 118 -4.29 0.10 -1.63
CA ASP A 118 -4.79 0.13 -3.00
C ASP A 118 -5.58 1.41 -3.29
N GLY A 119 -6.47 1.80 -2.39
CA GLY A 119 -7.34 2.97 -2.58
C GLY A 119 -6.62 4.32 -2.57
N SER A 120 -5.48 4.44 -1.90
CA SER A 120 -4.69 5.68 -1.87
C SER A 120 -3.60 5.74 -2.96
N PHE A 121 -3.34 4.66 -3.65
CA PHE A 121 -2.19 4.53 -4.54
C PHE A 121 -2.16 5.61 -5.63
N ASN A 122 -3.26 5.78 -6.36
CA ASN A 122 -3.34 6.80 -7.41
C ASN A 122 -3.20 8.22 -6.86
N THR A 123 -3.79 8.52 -5.70
CA THR A 123 -3.66 9.83 -5.04
C THR A 123 -2.20 10.12 -4.68
N ILE A 124 -1.48 9.15 -4.12
CA ILE A 124 -0.06 9.30 -3.81
C ILE A 124 0.75 9.55 -5.09
N LEU A 125 0.45 8.83 -6.17
CA LEU A 125 1.11 9.05 -7.47
C LEU A 125 0.85 10.45 -8.03
N GLU A 126 -0.38 10.93 -7.97
CA GLU A 126 -0.74 12.30 -8.39
C GLU A 126 -0.03 13.38 -7.57
N LEU A 127 0.11 13.16 -6.26
CA LEU A 127 0.81 14.11 -5.38
C LEU A 127 2.32 14.10 -5.60
N GLY A 128 2.92 12.91 -5.66
CA GLY A 128 4.37 12.75 -5.56
C GLY A 128 5.10 12.43 -6.86
N PHE A 129 4.39 12.17 -7.97
CA PHE A 129 4.97 11.72 -9.23
C PHE A 129 4.35 12.35 -10.48
N ALA A 130 3.58 13.43 -10.34
CA ALA A 130 2.86 14.05 -11.45
C ALA A 130 3.76 14.40 -12.63
N SER A 131 4.93 14.96 -12.38
CA SER A 131 5.89 15.34 -13.43
C SER A 131 6.44 14.12 -14.18
N SER A 132 6.72 13.03 -13.48
CA SER A 132 7.19 11.77 -14.08
C SER A 132 6.11 11.10 -14.91
N ILE A 133 4.87 11.09 -14.41
CA ILE A 133 3.70 10.56 -15.13
C ILE A 133 3.48 11.35 -16.43
N ARG A 134 3.57 12.68 -16.38
CA ARG A 134 3.42 13.55 -17.56
C ARG A 134 4.50 13.29 -18.60
N LYS A 135 5.77 13.18 -18.18
CA LYS A 135 6.88 12.86 -19.09
C LYS A 135 6.69 11.51 -19.76
N GLU A 136 6.26 10.50 -19.04
CA GLU A 136 5.98 9.18 -19.61
C GLU A 136 4.83 9.23 -20.60
N TRP A 137 3.75 9.95 -20.30
CA TRP A 137 2.60 10.10 -21.18
C TRP A 137 2.99 10.81 -22.49
N GLU A 138 3.76 11.91 -22.43
CA GLU A 138 4.27 12.62 -23.60
C GLU A 138 5.19 11.74 -24.44
N TRP A 139 6.11 11.02 -23.79
CA TRP A 139 7.04 10.13 -24.49
C TRP A 139 6.32 8.98 -25.20
N ARG A 140 5.33 8.35 -24.57
CA ARG A 140 4.54 7.28 -25.19
C ARG A 140 3.74 7.79 -26.38
N ASN A 141 3.12 8.95 -26.29
CA ASN A 141 2.37 9.57 -27.38
C ASN A 141 3.29 9.89 -28.58
N LEU A 142 4.48 10.44 -28.34
CA LEU A 142 5.46 10.71 -29.40
C LEU A 142 5.91 9.45 -30.13
N ARG A 143 5.97 8.31 -29.44
CA ARG A 143 6.39 7.03 -30.00
C ARG A 143 5.23 6.19 -30.54
N GLY A 144 4.00 6.63 -30.35
CA GLY A 144 2.82 5.86 -30.71
C GLY A 144 2.61 4.60 -29.85
N GLU A 145 3.17 4.62 -28.62
CA GLU A 145 3.01 3.52 -27.66
C GLU A 145 1.71 3.64 -26.87
N SER A 146 1.21 2.51 -26.34
CA SER A 146 0.01 2.47 -25.53
C SER A 146 0.17 3.28 -24.23
N THR A 147 -0.82 4.14 -23.92
CA THR A 147 -0.94 4.90 -22.68
C THR A 147 -1.90 4.27 -21.67
N ARG A 148 -2.28 3.00 -21.89
CA ARG A 148 -3.28 2.30 -21.10
C ARG A 148 -2.90 2.19 -19.60
N ASN A 149 -1.62 2.09 -19.31
CA ASN A 149 -1.09 2.09 -17.94
C ASN A 149 -1.24 3.43 -17.22
N LEU A 150 -1.53 4.52 -17.94
CA LEU A 150 -1.73 5.88 -17.41
C LEU A 150 -3.20 6.32 -17.46
N GLU A 151 -4.12 5.41 -17.74
CA GLU A 151 -5.56 5.71 -17.91
C GLU A 151 -6.17 6.39 -16.69
N ALA A 152 -5.75 6.01 -15.48
CA ALA A 152 -6.22 6.63 -14.24
C ALA A 152 -5.93 8.14 -14.14
N PHE A 153 -4.94 8.63 -14.90
CA PHE A 153 -4.47 10.02 -14.88
C PHE A 153 -4.87 10.81 -16.13
N ARG A 154 -5.59 10.19 -17.06
CA ARG A 154 -5.91 10.73 -18.37
C ARG A 154 -6.55 12.12 -18.32
N GLY A 155 -7.47 12.33 -17.38
CA GLY A 155 -8.23 13.59 -17.29
C GLY A 155 -7.35 14.82 -17.21
N TRP A 156 -6.39 14.85 -16.29
CA TRP A 156 -5.49 16.00 -16.16
C TRP A 156 -4.31 15.96 -17.14
N LEU A 157 -3.93 14.79 -17.64
CA LEU A 157 -2.90 14.68 -18.68
C LEU A 157 -3.35 15.30 -20.00
N GLU A 158 -4.56 15.00 -20.45
CA GLU A 158 -5.11 15.52 -21.72
C GLU A 158 -5.38 17.04 -21.67
N THR A 159 -5.84 17.54 -20.51
CA THR A 159 -6.14 18.98 -20.35
C THR A 159 -4.91 19.81 -20.05
N GLY A 160 -3.78 19.22 -19.71
CA GLY A 160 -2.57 19.92 -19.27
C GLY A 160 -2.71 20.52 -17.86
N ALA A 161 -3.79 20.22 -17.15
CA ALA A 161 -4.02 20.69 -15.78
C ALA A 161 -3.05 20.03 -14.78
N SER A 162 -2.95 20.59 -13.58
CA SER A 162 -2.35 19.90 -12.45
C SER A 162 -3.36 18.92 -11.84
N PRO A 163 -2.92 17.76 -11.32
CA PRO A 163 -3.83 16.86 -10.65
C PRO A 163 -4.42 17.52 -9.39
N GLU A 164 -5.70 17.30 -9.16
CA GLU A 164 -6.41 17.66 -7.93
C GLU A 164 -6.80 16.38 -7.20
N PRO A 165 -5.86 15.81 -6.42
CA PRO A 165 -6.11 14.55 -5.73
C PRO A 165 -7.18 14.70 -4.66
N ASP A 166 -7.88 13.60 -4.39
CA ASP A 166 -8.91 13.53 -3.35
C ASP A 166 -8.38 13.99 -1.99
N GLN A 167 -9.24 14.66 -1.25
CA GLN A 167 -8.94 15.04 0.13
C GLN A 167 -8.83 13.77 1.00
N PRO A 168 -7.96 13.76 2.00
CA PRO A 168 -7.74 12.62 2.88
C PRO A 168 -8.94 12.29 3.79
#